data_efec98023d998ad48fe4a7a39cbc877e
#
_entry.id   efec98023d998ad48fe4a7a39cbc877e
#
_cell.length_a   1.000
_cell.length_b   1.000
_cell.length_c   1.000
_cell.angle_alpha   90.00
_cell.angle_beta   90.00
_cell.angle_gamma   90.00
#
_symmetry.space_group_name_H-M   'P 1'
#
loop_
_entity.id
_entity.type
_entity.pdbx_description
1 polymer ?
#
loop_
_entity_poly.entity_id
_entity_poly.type
_entity_poly.pdbx_seq_one_letter_code
_entity_poly.pdbx_strand_id
1 'polypeptide(L)'
;FTHKGKTYPGGQHGFARDVEHTLLCAEGDTIRLELRSDEKSKAERFPFDFVLTSTFRLEGRTVHHTLTVENPADAAEELRFGIGYHPAFNIPFDSAHTTTDYEFRFDRPESPVILDASPNGLLSGKSYYQWKNQQAIQLTDDLFANDSFCMAGLRTGTIGICEKDTGRNITCRVEGYPYSLIWSAPAKPVRFVCI
;
A
#
# COMPACT_ATOMS: atom_id res chain seq x y z
N PHE A 1 14.42 -6.62 12.68
CA PHE A 1 15.54 -7.06 11.81
C PHE A 1 16.89 -6.84 12.49
N THR A 2 17.91 -7.56 12.03
CA THR A 2 19.27 -7.43 12.59
C THR A 2 20.22 -6.89 11.54
N HIS A 3 21.03 -5.90 11.93
CA HIS A 3 22.10 -5.33 11.12
C HIS A 3 23.39 -5.24 11.93
N LYS A 4 24.49 -5.79 11.42
CA LYS A 4 25.81 -5.84 12.11
C LYS A 4 25.74 -6.28 13.58
N GLY A 5 24.93 -7.29 13.86
CA GLY A 5 24.77 -7.86 15.21
C GLY A 5 23.85 -7.07 16.16
N LYS A 6 23.36 -5.90 15.77
CA LYS A 6 22.38 -5.13 16.53
C LYS A 6 20.98 -5.36 16.00
N THR A 7 20.00 -5.58 16.90
CA THR A 7 18.58 -5.74 16.54
C THR A 7 17.86 -4.39 16.58
N TYR A 8 17.12 -4.12 15.53
CA TYR A 8 16.28 -2.92 15.37
C TYR A 8 14.80 -3.31 15.35
N PRO A 9 13.92 -2.46 15.85
CA PRO A 9 12.47 -2.70 15.77
C PRO A 9 12.04 -2.75 14.31
N GLY A 10 11.17 -3.69 13.98
CA GLY A 10 10.52 -3.81 12.68
C GLY A 10 9.02 -3.91 12.90
N GLY A 11 8.37 -2.78 13.13
CA GLY A 11 6.91 -2.73 13.25
C GLY A 11 6.21 -2.98 11.91
N GLN A 12 4.92 -3.29 11.98
CA GLN A 12 4.06 -3.36 10.81
C GLN A 12 4.11 -2.02 10.05
N HIS A 13 4.35 -2.07 8.74
CA HIS A 13 4.48 -0.91 7.84
C HIS A 13 5.71 -0.01 8.08
N GLY A 14 6.69 -0.46 8.86
CA GLY A 14 7.89 0.33 9.15
C GLY A 14 7.62 1.55 10.04
N PHE A 15 8.48 2.54 9.98
CA PHE A 15 8.46 3.69 10.90
C PHE A 15 8.15 5.03 10.22
N ALA A 16 8.29 5.14 8.90
CA ALA A 16 8.21 6.43 8.22
C ALA A 16 6.85 7.14 8.39
N ARG A 17 5.78 6.39 8.54
CA ARG A 17 4.43 6.93 8.77
C ARG A 17 4.22 7.50 10.19
N ASP A 18 5.05 7.11 11.15
CA ASP A 18 4.89 7.43 12.57
C ASP A 18 5.85 8.53 13.03
N VAL A 19 6.50 9.21 12.10
CA VAL A 19 7.42 10.31 12.36
C VAL A 19 7.02 11.55 11.59
N GLU A 20 7.37 12.72 12.15
CA GLU A 20 7.10 14.00 11.50
C GLU A 20 8.00 14.17 10.27
N HIS A 21 7.40 14.63 9.17
CA HIS A 21 8.08 14.99 7.95
C HIS A 21 8.18 16.51 7.84
N THR A 22 9.31 17.00 7.37
CA THR A 22 9.50 18.42 7.09
C THR A 22 8.77 18.81 5.80
N LEU A 23 7.92 19.83 5.86
CA LEU A 23 7.30 20.42 4.68
C LEU A 23 8.33 21.19 3.89
N LEU A 24 8.63 20.76 2.66
CA LEU A 24 9.54 21.45 1.73
C LEU A 24 8.83 22.51 0.91
N CYS A 25 7.64 22.19 0.40
CA CYS A 25 6.79 23.14 -0.33
C CYS A 25 5.33 22.71 -0.31
N ALA A 26 4.44 23.69 -0.42
CA ALA A 26 3.01 23.52 -0.69
C ALA A 26 2.60 24.63 -1.64
N GLU A 27 2.69 24.35 -2.96
CA GLU A 27 2.47 25.34 -4.01
C GLU A 27 1.60 24.77 -5.12
N GLY A 28 0.57 25.53 -5.53
CA GLY A 28 -0.39 25.09 -6.55
C GLY A 28 -1.00 23.72 -6.18
N ASP A 29 -0.84 22.77 -7.07
CA ASP A 29 -1.37 21.41 -6.91
C ASP A 29 -0.35 20.43 -6.30
N THR A 30 0.74 20.92 -5.74
CA THR A 30 1.86 20.07 -5.30
C THR A 30 2.22 20.31 -3.83
N ILE A 31 2.41 19.20 -3.10
CA ILE A 31 2.97 19.18 -1.74
C ILE A 31 4.18 18.26 -1.74
N ARG A 32 5.28 18.73 -1.14
CA ARG A 32 6.50 17.92 -0.95
C ARG A 32 6.88 17.91 0.51
N LEU A 33 7.10 16.70 1.01
CA LEU A 33 7.49 16.42 2.38
C LEU A 33 8.79 15.64 2.37
N GLU A 34 9.64 15.85 3.37
CA GLU A 34 10.92 15.17 3.50
C GLU A 34 11.08 14.53 4.88
N LEU A 35 11.62 13.34 4.90
CA LEU A 35 12.14 12.68 6.09
C LEU A 35 13.60 12.33 5.85
N ARG A 36 14.50 12.79 6.75
CA ARG A 36 15.92 12.45 6.75
C ARG A 36 16.28 11.58 7.94
N SER A 37 17.24 10.69 7.72
CA SER A 37 17.92 10.05 8.84
C SER A 37 18.67 11.08 9.68
N ASP A 38 18.71 10.84 10.98
CA ASP A 38 19.55 11.52 11.95
C ASP A 38 20.21 10.49 12.87
N GLU A 39 21.11 10.92 13.74
CA GLU A 39 21.85 10.01 14.64
C GLU A 39 20.89 9.21 15.53
N LYS A 40 19.78 9.80 15.96
CA LYS A 40 18.78 9.12 16.78
C LYS A 40 18.03 8.04 15.99
N SER A 41 17.53 8.36 14.82
CA SER A 41 16.83 7.41 13.96
C SER A 41 17.73 6.25 13.53
N LYS A 42 19.00 6.52 13.23
CA LYS A 42 20.01 5.49 12.92
C LYS A 42 20.31 4.61 14.14
N ALA A 43 20.36 5.17 15.32
CA ALA A 43 20.62 4.41 16.53
C ALA A 43 19.43 3.54 16.98
N GLU A 44 18.19 4.01 16.80
CA GLU A 44 17.01 3.42 17.42
C GLU A 44 16.09 2.65 16.46
N ARG A 45 16.09 3.00 15.16
CA ARG A 45 15.07 2.53 14.21
C ARG A 45 15.60 1.89 12.95
N PHE A 46 16.49 2.63 12.24
CA PHE A 46 16.93 2.22 10.91
C PHE A 46 18.36 2.71 10.67
N PRO A 47 19.37 1.81 10.65
CA PRO A 47 20.79 2.16 10.76
C PRO A 47 21.44 2.72 9.49
N PHE A 48 20.68 3.19 8.55
CA PHE A 48 21.19 3.69 7.27
C PHE A 48 20.94 5.20 7.14
N ASP A 49 21.84 5.86 6.42
CA ASP A 49 21.59 7.21 5.95
C ASP A 49 20.61 7.18 4.81
N PHE A 50 19.61 8.06 4.83
CA PHE A 50 18.61 8.18 3.78
C PHE A 50 17.98 9.57 3.74
N VAL A 51 17.47 9.90 2.58
CA VAL A 51 16.50 10.98 2.39
C VAL A 51 15.29 10.40 1.69
N LEU A 52 14.14 10.49 2.33
CA LEU A 52 12.85 10.12 1.75
C LEU A 52 12.08 11.40 1.42
N THR A 53 11.80 11.63 0.15
CA THR A 53 10.90 12.71 -0.30
C THR A 53 9.58 12.10 -0.73
N SER A 54 8.49 12.58 -0.13
CA SER A 54 7.11 12.24 -0.50
C SER A 54 6.51 13.43 -1.23
N THR A 55 6.14 13.25 -2.50
CA THR A 55 5.55 14.28 -3.34
C THR A 55 4.13 13.89 -3.73
N PHE A 56 3.17 14.72 -3.41
CA PHE A 56 1.80 14.62 -3.88
C PHE A 56 1.55 15.70 -4.91
N ARG A 57 1.00 15.32 -6.06
CA ARG A 57 0.56 16.26 -7.10
C ARG A 57 -0.84 15.91 -7.56
N LEU A 58 -1.73 16.87 -7.55
CA LEU A 58 -3.09 16.74 -8.07
C LEU A 58 -3.12 17.20 -9.55
N GLU A 59 -3.65 16.33 -10.40
CA GLU A 59 -3.87 16.64 -11.81
C GLU A 59 -5.29 16.25 -12.21
N GLY A 60 -6.16 17.22 -12.31
CA GLY A 60 -7.58 16.99 -12.53
C GLY A 60 -8.17 16.12 -11.40
N ARG A 61 -8.50 14.87 -11.71
CA ARG A 61 -9.05 13.87 -10.76
C ARG A 61 -8.03 12.83 -10.34
N THR A 62 -6.76 13.01 -10.66
CA THR A 62 -5.69 12.07 -10.38
C THR A 62 -4.76 12.63 -9.32
N VAL A 63 -4.49 11.85 -8.29
CA VAL A 63 -3.43 12.11 -7.31
C VAL A 63 -2.21 11.29 -7.71
N HIS A 64 -1.11 12.00 -8.00
CA HIS A 64 0.21 11.39 -8.17
C HIS A 64 0.93 11.44 -6.83
N HIS A 65 1.24 10.28 -6.27
CA HIS A 65 2.06 10.19 -5.07
C HIS A 65 3.38 9.51 -5.43
N THR A 66 4.47 10.27 -5.32
CA THR A 66 5.82 9.79 -5.64
C THR A 66 6.65 9.73 -4.37
N LEU A 67 7.29 8.60 -4.14
CA LEU A 67 8.27 8.40 -3.08
C LEU A 67 9.65 8.31 -3.72
N THR A 68 10.53 9.25 -3.37
CA THR A 68 11.93 9.25 -3.80
C THR A 68 12.80 8.93 -2.60
N VAL A 69 13.62 7.89 -2.72
CA VAL A 69 14.57 7.49 -1.66
C VAL A 69 15.97 7.69 -2.20
N GLU A 70 16.76 8.48 -1.48
CA GLU A 70 18.14 8.76 -1.83
C GLU A 70 19.07 8.18 -0.76
N ASN A 71 20.16 7.56 -1.21
CA ASN A 71 21.30 7.26 -0.38
C ASN A 71 22.28 8.46 -0.51
N PRO A 72 22.51 9.25 0.55
CA PRO A 72 23.40 10.41 0.46
C PRO A 72 24.79 10.03 -0.04
N ALA A 73 25.46 10.93 -0.75
CA ALA A 73 26.77 10.66 -1.34
C ALA A 73 27.88 10.37 -0.33
N ASP A 74 27.73 10.85 0.90
CA ASP A 74 28.60 10.60 2.05
C ASP A 74 28.14 9.47 2.95
N ALA A 75 27.09 8.72 2.55
CA ALA A 75 26.59 7.57 3.31
C ALA A 75 27.68 6.51 3.45
N ALA A 76 27.80 5.98 4.68
CA ALA A 76 28.80 4.97 5.00
C ALA A 76 28.51 3.60 4.38
N GLU A 77 27.26 3.34 3.98
CA GLU A 77 26.80 2.02 3.54
C GLU A 77 25.78 2.12 2.40
N GLU A 78 25.66 1.01 1.68
CA GLU A 78 24.54 0.80 0.73
C GLU A 78 23.22 0.79 1.46
N LEU A 79 22.28 1.61 1.00
CA LEU A 79 20.92 1.69 1.55
C LEU A 79 20.08 0.49 1.08
N ARG A 80 19.60 -0.30 2.02
CA ARG A 80 18.69 -1.44 1.79
C ARG A 80 17.36 -1.16 2.48
N PHE A 81 16.28 -1.12 1.69
CA PHE A 81 14.95 -0.78 2.20
C PHE A 81 13.85 -1.50 1.45
N GLY A 82 12.68 -1.59 2.10
CA GLY A 82 11.41 -1.86 1.47
C GLY A 82 10.55 -0.61 1.51
N ILE A 83 9.77 -0.37 0.47
CA ILE A 83 8.83 0.73 0.41
C ILE A 83 7.54 0.29 -0.30
N GLY A 84 6.42 0.87 0.09
CA GLY A 84 5.13 0.60 -0.52
C GLY A 84 4.13 1.70 -0.21
N TYR A 85 3.03 1.69 -0.92
CA TYR A 85 1.88 2.55 -0.69
C TYR A 85 0.80 1.78 0.09
N HIS A 86 -0.02 2.51 0.81
CA HIS A 86 -1.14 1.92 1.56
C HIS A 86 -2.35 2.87 1.55
N PRO A 87 -2.83 3.28 0.38
CA PRO A 87 -4.00 4.14 0.31
C PRO A 87 -5.25 3.41 0.78
N ALA A 88 -6.11 4.12 1.50
CA ALA A 88 -7.41 3.65 1.96
C ALA A 88 -8.51 4.53 1.37
N PHE A 89 -9.59 3.91 0.94
CA PHE A 89 -10.72 4.59 0.31
C PHE A 89 -12.02 4.20 1.02
N ASN A 90 -12.80 5.20 1.40
CA ASN A 90 -14.10 4.95 2.01
C ASN A 90 -15.04 4.25 1.03
N ILE A 91 -15.77 3.28 1.52
CA ILE A 91 -16.90 2.64 0.84
C ILE A 91 -18.04 2.46 1.85
N PRO A 92 -19.30 2.56 1.42
CA PRO A 92 -19.74 3.02 0.11
C PRO A 92 -19.36 4.48 -0.18
N PHE A 93 -19.40 4.89 -1.45
CA PHE A 93 -19.10 6.27 -1.86
C PHE A 93 -20.22 7.24 -1.44
N ASP A 94 -21.40 6.74 -1.10
CA ASP A 94 -22.52 7.49 -0.56
C ASP A 94 -23.44 6.59 0.29
N SER A 95 -24.49 7.19 0.85
CA SER A 95 -25.41 6.49 1.75
C SER A 95 -26.49 5.65 1.03
N ALA A 96 -26.55 5.70 -0.30
CA ALA A 96 -27.53 4.93 -1.07
C ALA A 96 -27.04 3.50 -1.39
N HIS A 97 -25.76 3.23 -1.18
CA HIS A 97 -25.10 1.98 -1.55
C HIS A 97 -24.60 1.22 -0.31
N THR A 98 -24.29 -0.04 -0.51
CA THR A 98 -23.77 -0.97 0.50
C THR A 98 -22.47 -1.62 0.00
N THR A 99 -21.76 -2.35 0.84
CA THR A 99 -20.54 -3.08 0.47
C THR A 99 -20.71 -3.94 -0.78
N THR A 100 -21.86 -4.59 -0.92
CA THR A 100 -22.14 -5.53 -2.03
C THR A 100 -22.39 -4.85 -3.38
N ASP A 101 -22.51 -3.53 -3.40
CA ASP A 101 -22.61 -2.76 -4.64
C ASP A 101 -21.26 -2.47 -5.28
N TYR A 102 -20.17 -2.88 -4.62
CA TYR A 102 -18.79 -2.65 -5.06
C TYR A 102 -18.06 -3.94 -5.41
N GLU A 103 -17.05 -3.79 -6.27
CA GLU A 103 -16.11 -4.85 -6.61
C GLU A 103 -14.70 -4.28 -6.79
N PHE A 104 -13.68 -5.06 -6.52
CA PHE A 104 -12.35 -4.81 -7.07
C PHE A 104 -12.33 -5.23 -8.53
N ARG A 105 -11.72 -4.42 -9.40
CA ARG A 105 -11.64 -4.71 -10.83
C ARG A 105 -10.21 -4.58 -11.33
N PHE A 106 -9.76 -5.58 -12.07
CA PHE A 106 -8.51 -5.59 -12.81
C PHE A 106 -8.73 -5.11 -14.25
N ASP A 107 -7.69 -4.59 -14.90
CA ASP A 107 -7.77 -4.20 -16.33
C ASP A 107 -7.85 -5.42 -17.26
N ARG A 108 -7.50 -6.61 -16.74
CA ARG A 108 -7.58 -7.90 -17.45
C ARG A 108 -7.89 -9.04 -16.48
N PRO A 109 -8.32 -10.22 -17.00
CA PRO A 109 -8.50 -11.38 -16.13
C PRO A 109 -7.19 -11.81 -15.47
N GLU A 110 -7.25 -12.07 -14.16
CA GLU A 110 -6.12 -12.42 -13.31
C GLU A 110 -6.31 -13.75 -12.58
N SER A 111 -5.20 -14.37 -12.25
CA SER A 111 -5.12 -15.53 -11.37
C SER A 111 -3.99 -15.30 -10.36
N PRO A 112 -4.17 -14.38 -9.42
CA PRO A 112 -3.10 -14.03 -8.48
C PRO A 112 -2.73 -15.22 -7.60
N VAL A 113 -1.44 -15.38 -7.36
CA VAL A 113 -0.95 -16.23 -6.28
C VAL A 113 -1.15 -15.45 -4.98
N ILE A 114 -1.95 -15.99 -4.07
CA ILE A 114 -2.13 -15.41 -2.75
C ILE A 114 -1.04 -15.94 -1.85
N LEU A 115 -0.23 -15.06 -1.27
CA LEU A 115 0.77 -15.40 -0.27
C LEU A 115 0.09 -15.39 1.10
N ASP A 116 0.14 -16.53 1.79
CA ASP A 116 -0.48 -16.66 3.10
C ASP A 116 0.31 -15.90 4.16
N ALA A 117 -0.34 -14.94 4.81
CA ALA A 117 0.22 -14.10 5.86
C ALA A 117 -0.52 -14.25 7.20
N SER A 118 -1.37 -15.27 7.33
CA SER A 118 -2.18 -15.53 8.53
C SER A 118 -1.38 -16.38 9.56
N PRO A 119 -1.61 -16.18 10.89
CA PRO A 119 -2.49 -15.18 11.49
C PRO A 119 -1.79 -13.86 11.87
N ASN A 120 -0.48 -13.74 11.71
CA ASN A 120 0.33 -12.69 12.34
C ASN A 120 0.80 -11.59 11.38
N GLY A 121 0.29 -11.57 10.14
CA GLY A 121 0.76 -10.63 9.10
C GLY A 121 2.17 -10.95 8.58
N LEU A 122 2.76 -12.10 8.97
CA LEU A 122 4.02 -12.59 8.46
C LEU A 122 3.77 -13.69 7.43
N LEU A 123 4.56 -13.69 6.35
CA LEU A 123 4.46 -14.74 5.34
C LEU A 123 4.75 -16.11 5.94
N SER A 124 3.80 -17.04 5.83
CA SER A 124 3.92 -18.40 6.32
C SER A 124 4.79 -19.32 5.45
N GLY A 125 5.16 -18.83 4.25
CA GLY A 125 5.80 -19.61 3.20
C GLY A 125 4.82 -20.43 2.36
N LYS A 126 3.53 -20.39 2.66
CA LYS A 126 2.48 -21.06 1.88
C LYS A 126 1.86 -20.09 0.86
N SER A 127 1.29 -20.65 -0.19
CA SER A 127 0.54 -19.87 -1.17
C SER A 127 -0.62 -20.69 -1.74
N TYR A 128 -1.63 -20.00 -2.29
CA TYR A 128 -2.80 -20.63 -2.88
C TYR A 128 -3.41 -19.73 -3.96
N TYR A 129 -4.38 -20.27 -4.71
CA TYR A 129 -5.19 -19.54 -5.67
C TYR A 129 -6.60 -19.39 -5.13
N GLN A 130 -7.00 -18.18 -4.76
CA GLN A 130 -8.37 -17.85 -4.37
C GLN A 130 -9.25 -17.59 -5.58
N TRP A 131 -8.70 -16.89 -6.58
CA TRP A 131 -9.37 -16.53 -7.81
C TRP A 131 -8.59 -17.04 -9.01
N LYS A 132 -9.31 -17.51 -10.03
CA LYS A 132 -8.72 -17.99 -11.29
C LYS A 132 -9.44 -17.36 -12.46
N ASN A 133 -8.69 -16.70 -13.34
CA ASN A 133 -9.19 -16.04 -14.54
C ASN A 133 -10.36 -15.08 -14.25
N GLN A 134 -10.23 -14.29 -13.17
CA GLN A 134 -11.24 -13.32 -12.74
C GLN A 134 -10.80 -11.91 -13.06
N GLN A 135 -11.70 -11.11 -13.65
CA GLN A 135 -11.46 -9.68 -13.88
C GLN A 135 -12.05 -8.82 -12.77
N ALA A 136 -12.94 -9.37 -11.95
CA ALA A 136 -13.54 -8.69 -10.83
C ALA A 136 -13.63 -9.61 -9.61
N ILE A 137 -13.49 -9.00 -8.43
CA ILE A 137 -13.67 -9.64 -7.13
C ILE A 137 -14.79 -8.91 -6.42
N GLN A 138 -15.92 -9.59 -6.22
CA GLN A 138 -17.05 -9.02 -5.50
C GLN A 138 -16.69 -8.65 -4.07
N LEU A 139 -16.97 -7.43 -3.66
CA LEU A 139 -16.86 -7.02 -2.27
C LEU A 139 -18.02 -7.60 -1.46
N THR A 140 -17.69 -8.16 -0.30
CA THR A 140 -18.64 -8.60 0.72
C THR A 140 -18.12 -8.24 2.09
N ASP A 141 -18.99 -8.17 3.09
CA ASP A 141 -18.59 -7.89 4.47
C ASP A 141 -17.70 -8.98 5.09
N ASP A 142 -17.70 -10.18 4.51
CA ASP A 142 -16.90 -11.31 4.98
C ASP A 142 -15.60 -11.51 4.19
N LEU A 143 -15.38 -10.73 3.12
CA LEU A 143 -14.22 -10.92 2.24
C LEU A 143 -12.89 -10.91 3.02
N PHE A 144 -12.78 -10.04 4.00
CA PHE A 144 -11.56 -9.84 4.80
C PHE A 144 -11.61 -10.49 6.17
N ALA A 145 -12.49 -11.49 6.39
CA ALA A 145 -12.61 -12.18 7.68
C ALA A 145 -11.30 -12.86 8.14
N ASN A 146 -10.46 -13.25 7.19
CA ASN A 146 -9.15 -13.87 7.43
C ASN A 146 -7.96 -12.94 7.14
N ASP A 147 -8.16 -11.59 7.25
CA ASP A 147 -7.15 -10.58 6.96
C ASP A 147 -7.00 -10.26 5.44
N SER A 148 -5.85 -9.75 5.04
CA SER A 148 -5.56 -9.25 3.70
C SER A 148 -5.30 -10.35 2.68
N PHE A 149 -5.44 -10.00 1.39
CA PHE A 149 -4.96 -10.83 0.30
C PHE A 149 -3.69 -10.21 -0.29
N CYS A 150 -2.55 -10.81 0.03
CA CYS A 150 -1.26 -10.46 -0.58
C CYS A 150 -1.14 -11.17 -1.93
N MET A 151 -1.32 -10.43 -3.00
CA MET A 151 -1.33 -10.94 -4.37
C MET A 151 0.04 -10.81 -5.03
N ALA A 152 0.57 -11.89 -5.55
CA ALA A 152 1.78 -11.95 -6.35
C ALA A 152 1.47 -12.40 -7.78
N GLY A 153 2.37 -12.06 -8.72
CA GLY A 153 2.28 -12.51 -10.11
C GLY A 153 1.17 -11.85 -10.93
N LEU A 154 0.68 -10.70 -10.50
CA LEU A 154 -0.27 -9.89 -11.25
C LEU A 154 0.34 -9.39 -12.56
N ARG A 155 -0.46 -9.40 -13.62
CA ARG A 155 -0.13 -8.84 -14.94
C ARG A 155 -0.95 -7.57 -15.22
N THR A 156 -1.97 -7.30 -14.39
CA THR A 156 -2.76 -6.09 -14.47
C THR A 156 -1.91 -4.86 -14.17
N GLY A 157 -2.12 -3.78 -14.89
CA GLY A 157 -1.50 -2.48 -14.60
C GLY A 157 -2.27 -1.69 -13.55
N THR A 158 -3.51 -2.08 -13.28
CA THR A 158 -4.40 -1.32 -12.38
C THR A 158 -5.29 -2.23 -11.52
N ILE A 159 -5.60 -1.76 -10.32
CA ILE A 159 -6.67 -2.29 -9.47
C ILE A 159 -7.65 -1.16 -9.18
N GLY A 160 -8.91 -1.33 -9.55
CA GLY A 160 -9.98 -0.37 -9.29
C GLY A 160 -10.91 -0.83 -8.17
N ILE A 161 -11.54 0.12 -7.50
CA ILE A 161 -12.73 -0.06 -6.67
C ILE A 161 -13.88 0.52 -7.47
N CYS A 162 -14.80 -0.31 -7.92
CA CYS A 162 -15.87 0.08 -8.83
C CYS A 162 -17.23 -0.12 -8.19
N GLU A 163 -18.07 0.90 -8.27
CA GLU A 163 -19.49 0.83 -7.96
C GLU A 163 -20.25 0.31 -9.19
N LYS A 164 -20.96 -0.79 -9.06
CA LYS A 164 -21.42 -1.59 -10.20
C LYS A 164 -22.51 -0.94 -11.04
N ASP A 165 -23.44 -0.24 -10.42
CA ASP A 165 -24.61 0.35 -11.08
C ASP A 165 -24.34 1.72 -11.71
N THR A 166 -23.50 2.56 -11.05
CA THR A 166 -23.19 3.91 -11.55
C THR A 166 -21.90 3.96 -12.36
N GLY A 167 -21.02 2.96 -12.20
CA GLY A 167 -19.68 2.94 -12.80
C GLY A 167 -18.70 3.93 -12.16
N ARG A 168 -19.05 4.59 -11.04
CA ARG A 168 -18.09 5.38 -10.26
C ARG A 168 -16.95 4.49 -9.81
N ASN A 169 -15.74 4.97 -9.90
CA ASN A 169 -14.58 4.16 -9.52
C ASN A 169 -13.41 5.01 -9.03
N ILE A 170 -12.54 4.34 -8.28
CA ILE A 170 -11.20 4.80 -7.93
C ILE A 170 -10.25 3.75 -8.46
N THR A 171 -9.23 4.14 -9.20
CA THR A 171 -8.27 3.22 -9.81
C THR A 171 -6.86 3.53 -9.33
N CYS A 172 -6.19 2.52 -8.79
CA CYS A 172 -4.78 2.57 -8.41
C CYS A 172 -3.93 1.93 -9.52
N ARG A 173 -2.86 2.61 -9.92
CA ARG A 173 -1.85 2.01 -10.80
C ARG A 173 -0.93 1.15 -9.97
N VAL A 174 -0.80 -0.13 -10.34
CA VAL A 174 0.00 -1.14 -9.64
C VAL A 174 1.09 -1.75 -10.52
N GLU A 175 1.25 -1.24 -11.71
CA GLU A 175 2.28 -1.69 -12.65
C GLU A 175 3.69 -1.53 -12.07
N GLY A 176 4.51 -2.59 -12.17
CA GLY A 176 5.88 -2.60 -11.67
C GLY A 176 6.03 -2.99 -10.19
N TYR A 177 4.93 -3.13 -9.45
CA TYR A 177 4.99 -3.65 -8.09
C TYR A 177 4.96 -5.18 -8.10
N PRO A 178 5.88 -5.83 -7.38
CA PRO A 178 5.91 -7.30 -7.32
C PRO A 178 4.74 -7.89 -6.53
N TYR A 179 4.17 -7.08 -5.64
CA TYR A 179 3.05 -7.44 -4.77
C TYR A 179 2.03 -6.32 -4.70
N SER A 180 0.75 -6.71 -4.66
CA SER A 180 -0.35 -5.80 -4.35
C SER A 180 -1.25 -6.46 -3.30
N LEU A 181 -1.67 -5.68 -2.33
CA LEU A 181 -2.54 -6.16 -1.26
C LEU A 181 -3.91 -5.49 -1.40
N ILE A 182 -4.97 -6.26 -1.15
CA ILE A 182 -6.28 -5.70 -0.85
C ILE A 182 -6.65 -6.07 0.58
N TRP A 183 -7.21 -5.10 1.29
CA TRP A 183 -7.52 -5.27 2.71
C TRP A 183 -8.64 -4.34 3.17
N SER A 184 -9.34 -4.75 4.21
CA SER A 184 -10.15 -3.91 5.08
C SER A 184 -10.11 -4.44 6.51
N ALA A 185 -10.42 -3.58 7.47
CA ALA A 185 -10.65 -4.04 8.83
C ALA A 185 -11.84 -5.03 8.89
N PRO A 186 -11.81 -6.05 9.77
CA PRO A 186 -12.86 -7.06 9.87
C PRO A 186 -14.13 -6.51 10.56
N ALA A 187 -14.54 -5.30 10.19
CA ALA A 187 -15.77 -4.66 10.69
C ALA A 187 -16.91 -4.89 9.71
N LYS A 188 -18.14 -4.98 10.21
CA LYS A 188 -19.36 -5.12 9.41
C LYS A 188 -20.31 -3.95 9.69
N PRO A 189 -20.80 -3.26 8.66
CA PRO A 189 -20.38 -3.37 7.26
C PRO A 189 -18.95 -2.87 7.05
N VAL A 190 -18.31 -3.32 5.97
CA VAL A 190 -17.01 -2.77 5.52
C VAL A 190 -17.19 -1.28 5.21
N ARG A 191 -16.30 -0.45 5.73
CA ARG A 191 -16.40 1.01 5.61
C ARG A 191 -15.30 1.65 4.78
N PHE A 192 -14.27 0.91 4.50
CA PHE A 192 -13.17 1.34 3.64
C PHE A 192 -12.47 0.11 3.06
N VAL A 193 -11.70 0.31 2.03
CA VAL A 193 -10.78 -0.71 1.49
C VAL A 193 -9.43 -0.09 1.19
N CYS A 194 -8.38 -0.88 1.33
CA CYS A 194 -7.01 -0.53 0.95
C CYS A 194 -6.58 -1.32 -0.28
N ILE A 195 -5.70 -0.68 -1.08
CA ILE A 195 -5.02 -1.30 -2.22
C ILE A 195 -3.51 -1.08 -2.05
#